data_3b0265247ab471cf7b437cfb6ec5354d
#
_entry.id   3b0265247ab471cf7b437cfb6ec5354d
#
_cell.length_a   1.000
_cell.length_b   1.000
_cell.length_c   1.000
_cell.angle_alpha   90.00
_cell.angle_beta   90.00
_cell.angle_gamma   90.00
#
_symmetry.space_group_name_H-M   'P 1'
#
loop_
_entity.id
_entity.type
_entity.pdbx_description
1 polymer ?
#
loop_
_entity_poly.entity_id
_entity_poly.type
_entity_poly.pdbx_seq_one_letter_code
_entity_poly.pdbx_strand_id
1 'polypeptide(L)'
;MSTPLSQELRQLIDGPNFAHLATLMADGSPHSVPVWVGREGDRILICTGEASLKARNTRRDPRVALSIVDFRDPYREAQLRARVVERRPDPALETMDPISRKYTGKPFPFRDPQGRVALVLEVEKARYAKLPFEHTPPAGG
;
A
#
# COMPACT_ATOMS: atom_id res chain seq x y z
N MET A 1 13.75 -8.83 -9.44
CA MET A 1 13.00 -8.80 -10.70
C MET A 1 11.57 -8.38 -10.43
N SER A 2 11.02 -7.51 -11.27
CA SER A 2 9.63 -7.10 -11.13
C SER A 2 8.68 -8.18 -11.66
N THR A 3 7.53 -8.28 -11.03
CA THR A 3 6.45 -9.18 -11.45
C THR A 3 5.32 -8.32 -12.01
N PRO A 4 4.85 -8.60 -13.24
CA PRO A 4 3.66 -7.93 -13.75
C PRO A 4 2.44 -8.24 -12.89
N LEU A 5 1.57 -7.24 -12.73
CA LEU A 5 0.34 -7.41 -11.95
C LEU A 5 -0.78 -7.92 -12.86
N SER A 6 -1.47 -8.97 -12.42
CA SER A 6 -2.67 -9.45 -13.11
C SER A 6 -3.78 -8.41 -13.03
N GLN A 7 -4.80 -8.57 -13.87
CA GLN A 7 -5.96 -7.67 -13.85
C GLN A 7 -6.64 -7.68 -12.48
N GLU A 8 -6.77 -8.85 -11.87
CA GLU A 8 -7.40 -8.99 -10.55
C GLU A 8 -6.60 -8.24 -9.47
N LEU A 9 -5.27 -8.33 -9.52
CA LEU A 9 -4.41 -7.59 -8.59
C LEU A 9 -4.51 -6.10 -8.81
N ARG A 10 -4.53 -5.64 -10.06
CA ARG A 10 -4.71 -4.21 -10.37
C ARG A 10 -6.02 -3.69 -9.84
N GLN A 11 -7.11 -4.42 -10.03
CA GLN A 11 -8.42 -4.03 -9.51
C GLN A 11 -8.42 -3.92 -8.00
N LEU A 12 -7.77 -4.86 -7.31
CA LEU A 12 -7.70 -4.85 -5.86
C LEU A 12 -6.89 -3.66 -5.35
N ILE A 13 -5.78 -3.33 -6.01
CA ILE A 13 -4.93 -2.18 -5.65
C ILE A 13 -5.61 -0.86 -6.00
N ASP A 14 -6.30 -0.79 -7.13
CA ASP A 14 -6.95 0.44 -7.59
C ASP A 14 -8.22 0.79 -6.80
N GLY A 15 -8.88 -0.21 -6.20
CA GLY A 15 -10.04 0.03 -5.34
C GLY A 15 -9.65 0.63 -4.00
N PRO A 16 -10.61 1.17 -3.23
CA PRO A 16 -10.35 1.76 -1.92
C PRO A 16 -10.19 0.69 -0.84
N ASN A 17 -9.25 -0.20 -1.05
CA ASN A 17 -8.97 -1.35 -0.20
C ASN A 17 -7.74 -1.08 0.64
N PHE A 18 -7.83 -1.36 1.95
CA PHE A 18 -6.69 -1.14 2.83
C PHE A 18 -5.69 -2.28 2.66
N ALA A 19 -4.42 -1.91 2.57
CA ALA A 19 -3.33 -2.87 2.59
C ALA A 19 -2.70 -2.89 3.98
N HIS A 20 -2.12 -4.01 4.33
CA HIS A 20 -1.29 -4.13 5.53
C HIS A 20 0.15 -4.22 5.07
N LEU A 21 0.94 -3.23 5.43
CA LEU A 21 2.34 -3.13 5.05
C LEU A 21 3.22 -3.64 6.18
N ALA A 22 4.01 -4.67 5.89
CA ALA A 22 5.01 -5.17 6.82
C ALA A 22 6.39 -4.66 6.43
N THR A 23 7.10 -4.12 7.40
CA THR A 23 8.49 -3.67 7.26
C THR A 23 9.32 -4.27 8.38
N LEU A 24 10.63 -4.18 8.29
CA LEU A 24 11.53 -4.77 9.27
C LEU A 24 12.12 -3.71 10.19
N MET A 25 12.00 -3.94 11.50
CA MET A 25 12.64 -3.13 12.52
C MET A 25 14.16 -3.32 12.47
N ALA A 26 14.89 -2.48 13.21
CA ALA A 26 16.37 -2.55 13.25
C ALA A 26 16.87 -3.91 13.73
N ASP A 27 16.15 -4.57 14.62
CA ASP A 27 16.50 -5.88 15.15
C ASP A 27 16.00 -7.05 14.29
N GLY A 28 15.40 -6.73 13.12
CA GLY A 28 14.84 -7.73 12.21
C GLY A 28 13.43 -8.17 12.54
N SER A 29 12.84 -7.69 13.63
CA SER A 29 11.46 -8.03 13.94
C SER A 29 10.49 -7.33 12.97
N PRO A 30 9.37 -7.98 12.61
CA PRO A 30 8.41 -7.39 11.67
C PRO A 30 7.50 -6.36 12.37
N HIS A 31 7.14 -5.33 11.61
CA HIS A 31 6.15 -4.33 11.99
C HIS A 31 5.09 -4.27 10.90
N SER A 32 3.82 -4.21 11.27
CA SER A 32 2.71 -4.17 10.31
C SER A 32 1.78 -3.01 10.63
N VAL A 33 1.35 -2.31 9.57
CA VAL A 33 0.46 -1.16 9.71
C VAL A 33 -0.49 -1.10 8.50
N PRO A 34 -1.79 -0.76 8.71
CA PRO A 34 -2.68 -0.52 7.57
C PRO A 34 -2.29 0.75 6.84
N VAL A 35 -2.36 0.72 5.51
CA VAL A 35 -1.99 1.85 4.66
C VAL A 35 -2.96 1.98 3.49
N TRP A 36 -3.00 3.19 2.91
CA TRP A 36 -3.59 3.41 1.61
C TRP A 36 -2.55 3.09 0.55
N VAL A 37 -3.02 2.62 -0.61
CA VAL A 37 -2.13 2.29 -1.72
C VAL A 37 -2.59 2.97 -3.00
N GLY A 38 -1.62 3.35 -3.84
CA GLY A 38 -1.83 3.73 -5.20
C GLY A 38 -1.03 2.82 -6.13
N ARG A 39 -1.18 3.02 -7.42
CA ARG A 39 -0.50 2.20 -8.43
C ARG A 39 0.03 3.09 -9.55
N GLU A 40 1.18 2.75 -10.03
CA GLU A 40 1.81 3.36 -11.22
C GLU A 40 2.39 2.23 -12.05
N GLY A 41 1.68 1.84 -13.12
CA GLY A 41 2.03 0.65 -13.89
C GLY A 41 1.94 -0.61 -13.02
N ASP A 42 3.02 -1.35 -12.92
CA ASP A 42 3.11 -2.54 -12.09
C ASP A 42 3.76 -2.25 -10.73
N ARG A 43 3.92 -0.98 -10.37
CA ARG A 43 4.46 -0.56 -9.08
C ARG A 43 3.38 -0.07 -8.15
N ILE A 44 3.62 -0.22 -6.86
CA ILE A 44 2.71 0.22 -5.82
C ILE A 44 3.27 1.48 -5.17
N LEU A 45 2.39 2.43 -4.87
CA LEU A 45 2.74 3.70 -4.26
C LEU A 45 2.18 3.75 -2.85
N ILE A 46 3.03 4.10 -1.87
CA ILE A 46 2.62 4.33 -0.49
C ILE A 46 3.18 5.66 -0.05
N CYS A 47 2.30 6.61 0.28
CA CYS A 47 2.70 7.93 0.72
C CYS A 47 2.73 8.03 2.24
N THR A 48 3.76 8.69 2.77
CA THR A 48 3.93 8.83 4.20
C THR A 48 4.83 10.03 4.51
N GLY A 49 5.09 10.29 5.79
CA GLY A 49 6.13 11.24 6.20
C GLY A 49 7.47 10.54 6.35
N GLU A 50 8.54 11.26 6.04
CA GLU A 50 9.91 10.73 6.15
C GLU A 50 10.25 10.28 7.58
N ALA A 51 9.62 10.84 8.59
CA ALA A 51 9.86 10.50 9.99
C ALA A 51 9.03 9.31 10.46
N SER A 52 8.13 8.77 9.65
CA SER A 52 7.31 7.62 10.04
C SER A 52 8.17 6.37 10.21
N LEU A 53 7.66 5.42 11.01
CA LEU A 53 8.39 4.18 11.26
C LEU A 53 8.61 3.39 9.97
N LYS A 54 7.57 3.29 9.12
CA LYS A 54 7.71 2.58 7.85
C LYS A 54 8.72 3.24 6.91
N ALA A 55 8.80 4.57 6.91
CA ALA A 55 9.79 5.27 6.10
C ALA A 55 11.22 5.00 6.60
N ARG A 56 11.41 5.05 7.93
CA ARG A 56 12.72 4.75 8.53
C ARG A 56 13.11 3.30 8.34
N ASN A 57 12.19 2.38 8.55
CA ASN A 57 12.45 0.95 8.39
C ASN A 57 12.87 0.62 6.95
N THR A 58 12.16 1.16 5.95
CA THR A 58 12.45 0.87 4.55
C THR A 58 13.70 1.58 4.03
N ARG A 59 14.15 2.65 4.72
CA ARG A 59 15.43 3.27 4.40
C ARG A 59 16.58 2.35 4.78
N ARG A 60 16.44 1.63 5.90
CA ARG A 60 17.44 0.69 6.38
C ARG A 60 17.40 -0.65 5.64
N ASP A 61 16.19 -1.15 5.39
CA ASP A 61 15.97 -2.43 4.69
C ASP A 61 14.78 -2.27 3.75
N PRO A 62 15.01 -2.32 2.42
CA PRO A 62 13.93 -2.05 1.46
C PRO A 62 12.91 -3.17 1.30
N ARG A 63 13.13 -4.34 1.90
CA ARG A 63 12.20 -5.48 1.77
C ARG A 63 10.90 -5.22 2.52
N VAL A 64 9.78 -5.47 1.85
CA VAL A 64 8.45 -5.28 2.43
C VAL A 64 7.54 -6.42 2.01
N ALA A 65 6.45 -6.58 2.74
CA ALA A 65 5.36 -7.46 2.34
C ALA A 65 4.05 -6.70 2.51
N LEU A 66 3.07 -7.03 1.66
CA LEU A 66 1.73 -6.46 1.75
C LEU A 66 0.70 -7.57 1.68
N SER A 67 -0.37 -7.40 2.43
CA SER A 67 -1.60 -8.16 2.22
C SER A 67 -2.73 -7.16 1.98
N ILE A 68 -3.63 -7.48 1.05
CA ILE A 68 -4.75 -6.62 0.68
C ILE A 68 -5.97 -7.50 0.58
N VAL A 69 -7.09 -7.06 1.18
CA VAL A 69 -8.39 -7.69 0.95
C VAL A 69 -9.33 -6.66 0.35
N ASP A 70 -10.28 -7.14 -0.45
CA ASP A 70 -11.36 -6.30 -0.94
C ASP A 70 -12.24 -5.89 0.26
N PHE A 71 -12.51 -4.59 0.38
CA PHE A 71 -13.23 -4.06 1.54
C PHE A 71 -14.68 -4.57 1.61
N ARG A 72 -15.27 -4.90 0.47
CA ARG A 72 -16.65 -5.42 0.40
C ARG A 72 -16.71 -6.93 0.43
N ASP A 73 -15.65 -7.57 -0.05
CA ASP A 73 -15.53 -9.03 -0.07
C ASP A 73 -14.14 -9.45 0.37
N PRO A 74 -13.89 -9.58 1.69
CA PRO A 74 -12.57 -9.89 2.21
C PRO A 74 -12.02 -11.25 1.77
N TYR A 75 -12.82 -12.08 1.11
CA TYR A 75 -12.38 -13.36 0.56
C TYR A 75 -11.69 -13.21 -0.80
N ARG A 76 -11.70 -12.00 -1.35
CA ARG A 76 -10.79 -11.63 -2.44
C ARG A 76 -9.54 -11.03 -1.80
N GLU A 77 -8.41 -11.70 -1.97
CA GLU A 77 -7.20 -11.32 -1.25
C GLU A 77 -5.96 -11.38 -2.13
N ALA A 78 -4.95 -10.59 -1.74
CA ALA A 78 -3.64 -10.63 -2.35
C ALA A 78 -2.55 -10.68 -1.27
N GLN A 79 -1.48 -11.39 -1.59
CA GLN A 79 -0.25 -11.41 -0.81
C GLN A 79 0.88 -11.02 -1.74
N LEU A 80 1.66 -10.02 -1.35
CA LEU A 80 2.70 -9.46 -2.20
C LEU A 80 4.01 -9.39 -1.41
N ARG A 81 5.12 -9.75 -2.08
CA ARG A 81 6.45 -9.43 -1.61
C ARG A 81 7.05 -8.40 -2.55
N ALA A 82 7.61 -7.36 -1.99
CA ALA A 82 8.08 -6.24 -2.76
C ALA A 82 9.30 -5.61 -2.10
N ARG A 83 9.87 -4.62 -2.78
CA ARG A 83 10.93 -3.81 -2.20
C ARG A 83 10.76 -2.36 -2.63
N VAL A 84 11.13 -1.45 -1.75
CA VAL A 84 11.15 -0.02 -2.07
C VAL A 84 12.33 0.23 -3.01
N VAL A 85 12.02 0.72 -4.21
CA VAL A 85 13.03 0.99 -5.25
C VAL A 85 13.23 2.48 -5.49
N GLU A 86 12.29 3.31 -5.04
CA GLU A 86 12.39 4.75 -5.18
C GLU A 86 11.74 5.42 -3.98
N ARG A 87 12.32 6.52 -3.53
CA ARG A 87 11.77 7.40 -2.50
C ARG A 87 11.56 8.75 -3.15
N ARG A 88 10.32 9.02 -3.56
CA ARG A 88 9.99 10.21 -4.36
C ARG A 88 9.47 11.30 -3.44
N PRO A 89 10.18 12.43 -3.30
CA PRO A 89 9.64 13.55 -2.55
C PRO A 89 8.29 14.00 -3.11
N ASP A 90 7.37 14.33 -2.23
CA ASP A 90 5.99 14.68 -2.61
C ASP A 90 5.53 15.97 -1.90
N PRO A 91 6.29 17.08 -2.01
CA PRO A 91 5.97 18.29 -1.26
C PRO A 91 4.66 18.95 -1.67
N ALA A 92 4.29 18.82 -2.95
CA ALA A 92 3.03 19.37 -3.47
C ALA A 92 1.88 18.37 -3.40
N LEU A 93 2.12 17.18 -2.82
CA LEU A 93 1.12 16.11 -2.68
C LEU A 93 0.54 15.63 -4.00
N GLU A 94 1.32 15.70 -5.08
CA GLU A 94 0.90 15.26 -6.41
C GLU A 94 0.63 13.76 -6.45
N THR A 95 1.37 12.98 -5.66
CA THR A 95 1.14 11.54 -5.54
C THR A 95 0.09 11.24 -4.47
N MET A 96 0.11 11.96 -3.36
CA MET A 96 -0.80 11.71 -2.24
C MET A 96 -2.25 12.08 -2.54
N ASP A 97 -2.50 13.22 -3.18
CA ASP A 97 -3.86 13.70 -3.39
C ASP A 97 -4.74 12.73 -4.18
N PRO A 98 -4.29 12.13 -5.30
CA PRO A 98 -5.11 11.14 -6.00
C PRO A 98 -5.43 9.92 -5.13
N ILE A 99 -4.48 9.48 -4.32
CA ILE A 99 -4.70 8.36 -3.41
C ILE A 99 -5.75 8.74 -2.35
N SER A 100 -5.61 9.92 -1.75
CA SER A 100 -6.58 10.41 -0.77
C SER A 100 -8.00 10.48 -1.36
N ARG A 101 -8.13 11.01 -2.59
CA ARG A 101 -9.43 11.09 -3.26
C ARG A 101 -10.05 9.72 -3.49
N LYS A 102 -9.24 8.72 -3.76
CA LYS A 102 -9.74 7.35 -3.92
C LYS A 102 -10.38 6.83 -2.63
N TYR A 103 -9.75 7.08 -1.47
CA TYR A 103 -10.21 6.56 -0.19
C TYR A 103 -11.24 7.46 0.50
N THR A 104 -11.19 8.76 0.31
CA THR A 104 -12.00 9.72 1.06
C THR A 104 -12.86 10.64 0.19
N GLY A 105 -12.62 10.68 -1.12
CA GLY A 105 -13.27 11.61 -2.04
C GLY A 105 -12.71 13.04 -1.96
N LYS A 106 -11.69 13.29 -1.15
CA LYS A 106 -11.15 14.62 -0.90
C LYS A 106 -9.63 14.61 -0.99
N PRO A 107 -9.00 15.78 -1.25
CA PRO A 107 -7.54 15.87 -1.18
C PRO A 107 -7.06 15.63 0.26
N PHE A 108 -5.79 15.28 0.38
CA PHE A 108 -5.20 14.98 1.69
C PHE A 108 -5.20 16.26 2.54
N PRO A 109 -5.72 16.21 3.79
CA PRO A 109 -5.92 17.44 4.57
C PRO A 109 -4.64 18.05 5.16
N PHE A 110 -3.60 17.24 5.35
CA PHE A 110 -2.36 17.71 5.97
C PHE A 110 -1.45 18.28 4.88
N ARG A 111 -1.45 19.62 4.76
CA ARG A 111 -0.81 20.33 3.64
C ARG A 111 0.62 20.82 3.92
N ASP A 112 1.27 20.30 4.96
CA ASP A 112 2.67 20.64 5.24
C ASP A 112 3.55 19.99 4.16
N PRO A 113 4.31 20.78 3.36
CA PRO A 113 5.17 20.22 2.34
C PRO A 113 6.42 19.53 2.87
N GLN A 114 6.71 19.69 4.16
CA GLN A 114 7.94 19.15 4.74
C GLN A 114 7.83 17.64 4.97
N GLY A 115 8.86 16.92 4.54
CA GLY A 115 9.01 15.52 4.88
C GLY A 115 8.00 14.55 4.24
N ARG A 116 7.26 14.97 3.21
CA ARG A 116 6.35 14.05 2.49
C ARG A 116 7.12 13.25 1.45
N VAL A 117 6.84 11.96 1.40
CA VAL A 117 7.52 11.03 0.49
C VAL A 117 6.55 9.98 -0.03
N ALA A 118 6.71 9.63 -1.29
CA ALA A 118 6.05 8.46 -1.87
C ALA A 118 7.08 7.34 -1.95
N LEU A 119 6.78 6.24 -1.27
CA LEU A 119 7.56 5.00 -1.39
C LEU A 119 7.05 4.27 -2.64
N VAL A 120 7.95 4.00 -3.57
CA VAL A 120 7.63 3.29 -4.81
C VAL A 120 8.12 1.86 -4.66
N LEU A 121 7.19 0.92 -4.74
CA LEU A 121 7.46 -0.49 -4.49
C LEU A 121 7.45 -1.27 -5.80
N GLU A 122 8.51 -2.05 -6.01
CA GLU A 122 8.57 -3.03 -7.07
C GLU A 122 8.12 -4.38 -6.53
N VAL A 123 7.11 -4.98 -7.16
CA VAL A 123 6.56 -6.26 -6.73
C VAL A 123 7.44 -7.39 -7.28
N GLU A 124 7.91 -8.26 -6.39
CA GLU A 124 8.76 -9.39 -6.74
C GLU A 124 7.97 -10.69 -6.82
N LYS A 125 7.02 -10.89 -5.92
CA LYS A 125 6.13 -12.06 -5.91
C LYS A 125 4.72 -11.60 -5.57
N ALA A 126 3.74 -12.18 -6.26
CA ALA A 126 2.34 -11.81 -6.05
C ALA A 126 1.48 -13.07 -6.12
N ARG A 127 0.52 -13.15 -5.21
CA ARG A 127 -0.49 -14.20 -5.20
C ARG A 127 -1.85 -13.55 -5.00
N TYR A 128 -2.79 -13.86 -5.89
CA TYR A 128 -4.19 -13.50 -5.77
C TYR A 128 -5.01 -14.75 -5.51
N ALA A 129 -6.00 -14.64 -4.62
CA ALA A 129 -6.93 -15.73 -4.39
C ALA A 129 -8.34 -15.17 -4.13
N LYS A 130 -9.34 -15.87 -4.63
CA LYS A 130 -10.72 -15.68 -4.22
C LYS A 130 -11.17 -16.97 -3.55
N LEU A 131 -11.44 -16.89 -2.24
CA LEU A 131 -11.85 -18.02 -1.44
C LEU A 131 -13.34 -18.27 -1.64
N PRO A 132 -13.79 -19.55 -1.56
CA PRO A 132 -15.19 -19.90 -1.88
C PRO A 132 -16.15 -19.67 -0.72
N PHE A 133 -16.05 -18.50 -0.08
CA PHE A 133 -16.90 -18.14 1.04
C PHE A 133 -17.68 -16.87 0.73
N GLU A 134 -18.87 -16.75 1.29
CA GLU A 134 -19.64 -15.53 1.21
C GLU A 134 -19.35 -14.67 2.44
N HIS A 135 -19.16 -13.38 2.20
CA HIS A 135 -18.94 -12.43 3.27
C HIS A 135 -20.28 -11.97 3.84
N THR A 136 -20.39 -12.03 5.17
CA THR A 136 -21.54 -11.48 5.88
C THR A 136 -21.10 -10.17 6.55
N PRO A 137 -21.58 -9.00 6.06
CA PRO A 137 -21.23 -7.74 6.68
C PRO A 137 -21.72 -7.68 8.12
N PRO A 138 -21.06 -6.88 8.99
CA PRO A 138 -21.54 -6.70 10.35
C PRO A 138 -22.98 -6.16 10.38
N ALA A 139 -23.77 -6.62 11.37
CA ALA A 139 -25.13 -6.16 11.53
C ALA A 139 -25.16 -4.66 11.86
N GLY A 140 -26.08 -3.91 11.23
CA GLY A 140 -26.23 -2.47 11.44
C GLY A 140 -25.15 -1.63 10.78
N GLY A 141 -24.32 -2.25 9.95
CA GLY A 141 -23.26 -1.55 9.22
C GLY A 141 -23.72 -0.84 7.96
#